data_04c95509dd96e661debe37b341dd8b46
#
_entry.id   04c95509dd96e661debe37b341dd8b46
#
_cell.length_a   1.000
_cell.length_b   1.000
_cell.length_c   1.000
_cell.angle_alpha   90.00
_cell.angle_beta   90.00
_cell.angle_gamma   90.00
#
_symmetry.space_group_name_H-M   'P 1'
#
loop_
_entity.id
_entity.type
_entity.pdbx_description
1 polymer ?
#
loop_
_entity_poly.entity_id
_entity_poly.type
_entity_poly.pdbx_seq_one_letter_code
_entity_poly.pdbx_strand_id
1 'polypeptide(L)'
;IDSLALLVNGVFHRLRPSAEFSRAVVLTRGENTITVVASGAAGSATDTVRVFSLAEAKDVHVTLTWDTDGTDVDLWVFDAAGEKCFYSHKQTACGGSLDTDVTDGFGPETFTLSHAPAGRYRVAAHFYSGGSPTLCRVTLVLRQGTPEEERKTRTFLLHHEGELHEVCEFFFEGATK
;
A
#
# COMPACT_ATOMS: atom_id res chain seq x y z
N ILE A 1 -4.74 2.54 25.11
CA ILE A 1 -3.97 2.63 23.85
C ILE A 1 -4.46 3.87 23.12
N ASP A 2 -3.58 4.83 22.86
CA ASP A 2 -3.90 6.09 22.19
C ASP A 2 -3.55 6.01 20.69
N SER A 3 -2.60 5.17 20.32
CA SER A 3 -2.28 4.85 18.93
C SER A 3 -1.89 3.39 18.76
N LEU A 4 -2.25 2.84 17.61
CA LEU A 4 -1.91 1.48 17.20
C LEU A 4 -1.45 1.51 15.73
N ALA A 5 -0.36 0.83 15.45
CA ALA A 5 0.16 0.72 14.09
C ALA A 5 0.70 -0.69 13.83
N LEU A 6 0.66 -1.09 12.57
CA LEU A 6 1.26 -2.30 12.04
C LEU A 6 2.32 -1.90 11.01
N LEU A 7 3.51 -2.46 11.10
CA LEU A 7 4.53 -2.35 10.07
C LEU A 7 4.69 -3.71 9.39
N VAL A 8 4.45 -3.78 8.10
CA VAL A 8 4.65 -4.98 7.29
C VAL A 8 5.83 -4.71 6.37
N ASN A 9 6.95 -5.39 6.61
CA ASN A 9 8.20 -5.15 5.89
C ASN A 9 8.60 -3.65 5.88
N GLY A 10 8.35 -2.97 7.02
CA GLY A 10 8.63 -1.53 7.18
C GLY A 10 7.60 -0.58 6.54
N VAL A 11 6.57 -1.09 5.88
CA VAL A 11 5.44 -0.26 5.41
C VAL A 11 4.50 -0.01 6.59
N PHE A 12 4.24 1.25 6.87
CA PHE A 12 3.44 1.69 8.01
C PHE A 12 1.95 1.68 7.68
N HIS A 13 1.16 1.00 8.53
CA HIS A 13 -0.30 0.96 8.48
C HIS A 13 -0.85 1.44 9.81
N ARG A 14 -1.59 2.53 9.82
CA ARG A 14 -2.32 2.96 11.01
C ARG A 14 -3.51 2.05 11.27
N LEU A 15 -3.80 1.80 12.53
CA LEU A 15 -4.97 1.03 12.96
C LEU A 15 -5.78 1.86 13.96
N ARG A 16 -7.08 1.58 14.08
CA ARG A 16 -7.90 2.09 15.19
C ARG A 16 -7.36 1.55 16.50
N PRO A 17 -7.15 2.40 17.53
CA PRO A 17 -6.72 1.93 18.84
C PRO A 17 -7.70 0.89 19.41
N SER A 18 -7.22 -0.32 19.66
CA SER A 18 -8.00 -1.43 20.21
C SER A 18 -7.08 -2.40 20.94
N ALA A 19 -7.62 -3.12 21.93
CA ALA A 19 -6.92 -4.23 22.58
C ALA A 19 -6.80 -5.47 21.67
N GLU A 20 -7.75 -5.62 20.75
CA GLU A 20 -7.77 -6.71 19.77
C GLU A 20 -7.98 -6.13 18.37
N PHE A 21 -7.28 -6.66 17.39
CA PHE A 21 -7.45 -6.30 16.00
C PHE A 21 -7.18 -7.51 15.10
N SER A 22 -7.73 -7.47 13.90
CA SER A 22 -7.44 -8.41 12.82
C SER A 22 -7.20 -7.64 11.54
N ARG A 23 -6.11 -7.94 10.83
CA ARG A 23 -5.75 -7.27 9.58
C ARG A 23 -5.16 -8.26 8.60
N ALA A 24 -5.75 -8.35 7.41
CA ALA A 24 -5.12 -9.04 6.30
C ALA A 24 -3.92 -8.22 5.80
N VAL A 25 -2.82 -8.88 5.46
CA VAL A 25 -1.60 -8.25 4.94
C VAL A 25 -1.09 -9.03 3.74
N VAL A 26 -0.51 -8.31 2.78
CA VAL A 26 0.16 -8.93 1.63
C VAL A 26 1.58 -9.29 2.04
N LEU A 27 1.90 -10.59 1.96
CA LEU A 27 3.25 -11.10 2.20
C LEU A 27 4.03 -11.19 0.89
N THR A 28 5.33 -10.97 0.98
CA THR A 28 6.26 -11.17 -0.13
C THR A 28 6.92 -12.54 -0.04
N ARG A 29 7.57 -12.97 -1.10
CA ARG A 29 8.41 -14.16 -1.08
C ARG A 29 9.57 -14.00 -0.08
N GLY A 30 9.86 -15.04 0.69
CA GLY A 30 10.94 -15.04 1.67
C GLY A 30 10.52 -14.60 3.06
N GLU A 31 11.44 -14.02 3.82
CA GLU A 31 11.20 -13.53 5.17
C GLU A 31 10.37 -12.24 5.16
N ASN A 32 9.30 -12.21 5.94
CA ASN A 32 8.47 -11.03 6.19
C ASN A 32 8.54 -10.68 7.66
N THR A 33 8.73 -9.41 7.96
CA THR A 33 8.69 -8.87 9.31
C THR A 33 7.38 -8.12 9.54
N ILE A 34 6.62 -8.54 10.54
CA ILE A 34 5.37 -7.90 10.93
C ILE A 34 5.55 -7.38 12.35
N THR A 35 5.49 -6.07 12.52
CA THR A 35 5.70 -5.39 13.80
C THR A 35 4.45 -4.63 14.20
N VAL A 36 3.95 -4.87 15.41
CA VAL A 36 2.88 -4.09 16.04
C VAL A 36 3.51 -3.06 16.95
N VAL A 37 3.05 -1.82 16.88
CA VAL A 37 3.46 -0.73 17.77
C VAL A 37 2.21 -0.15 18.42
N ALA A 38 2.15 -0.18 19.72
CA ALA A 38 1.08 0.43 20.52
C ALA A 38 1.67 1.52 21.41
N SER A 39 1.01 2.67 21.51
CA SER A 39 1.42 3.76 22.40
C SER A 39 0.23 4.25 23.21
N GLY A 40 0.52 4.75 24.41
CA GLY A 40 -0.46 5.32 25.35
C GLY A 40 0.24 6.13 26.43
N ALA A 41 -0.51 6.61 27.42
CA ALA A 41 -0.01 7.44 28.49
C ALA A 41 1.15 6.81 29.29
N ALA A 42 1.20 5.47 29.36
CA ALA A 42 2.25 4.72 30.06
C ALA A 42 3.53 4.49 29.22
N GLY A 43 3.56 4.92 27.97
CA GLY A 43 4.67 4.71 27.04
C GLY A 43 4.27 3.91 25.79
N SER A 44 5.28 3.34 25.11
CA SER A 44 5.09 2.55 23.90
C SER A 44 5.57 1.11 24.10
N ALA A 45 4.87 0.17 23.46
CA ALA A 45 5.25 -1.23 23.40
C ALA A 45 5.33 -1.67 21.93
N THR A 46 6.24 -2.59 21.66
CA THR A 46 6.44 -3.13 20.31
C THR A 46 6.58 -4.64 20.39
N ASP A 47 5.92 -5.35 19.50
CA ASP A 47 6.09 -6.79 19.30
C ASP A 47 6.30 -7.10 17.82
N THR A 48 7.13 -8.10 17.54
CA THR A 48 7.55 -8.42 16.17
C THR A 48 7.51 -9.92 15.93
N VAL A 49 6.85 -10.31 14.83
CA VAL A 49 6.86 -11.67 14.32
C VAL A 49 7.54 -11.71 12.95
N ARG A 50 8.27 -12.80 12.68
CA ARG A 50 8.84 -13.09 11.37
C ARG A 50 8.11 -14.28 10.76
N VAL A 51 7.69 -14.11 9.51
CA VAL A 51 6.96 -15.13 8.77
C VAL A 51 7.67 -15.42 7.46
N PHE A 52 8.00 -16.66 7.19
CA PHE A 52 8.54 -17.06 5.89
C PHE A 52 7.41 -17.42 4.94
N SER A 53 7.37 -16.77 3.78
CA SER A 53 6.35 -16.96 2.76
C SER A 53 6.93 -17.58 1.49
N LEU A 54 6.20 -18.53 0.90
CA LEU A 54 6.47 -19.09 -0.42
C LEU A 54 5.67 -18.40 -1.52
N ALA A 55 5.02 -17.26 -1.21
CA ALA A 55 4.29 -16.47 -2.19
C ALA A 55 5.23 -16.06 -3.34
N GLU A 56 4.64 -15.81 -4.49
CA GLU A 56 5.35 -15.32 -5.65
C GLU A 56 5.95 -13.93 -5.40
N ALA A 57 7.17 -13.69 -5.89
CA ALA A 57 7.79 -12.36 -5.83
C ALA A 57 6.93 -11.35 -6.62
N LYS A 58 6.99 -10.08 -6.23
CA LYS A 58 6.23 -9.01 -6.88
C LYS A 58 7.19 -8.05 -7.59
N ASP A 59 7.01 -7.92 -8.89
CA ASP A 59 7.74 -6.93 -9.69
C ASP A 59 7.33 -5.52 -9.35
N VAL A 60 6.02 -5.32 -9.12
CA VAL A 60 5.46 -4.03 -8.68
C VAL A 60 4.53 -4.27 -7.49
N HIS A 61 4.78 -3.54 -6.42
CA HIS A 61 3.93 -3.50 -5.23
C HIS A 61 3.74 -2.03 -4.80
N VAL A 62 2.50 -1.58 -4.78
CA VAL A 62 2.14 -0.21 -4.40
C VAL A 62 1.18 -0.28 -3.22
N THR A 63 1.50 0.41 -2.14
CA THR A 63 0.63 0.51 -0.96
C THR A 63 0.29 1.97 -0.69
N LEU A 64 -1.00 2.29 -0.63
CA LEU A 64 -1.53 3.58 -0.21
C LEU A 64 -2.06 3.46 1.22
N THR A 65 -1.70 4.40 2.08
CA THR A 65 -2.25 4.58 3.43
C THR A 65 -2.55 6.05 3.68
N TRP A 66 -3.45 6.34 4.63
CA TRP A 66 -3.78 7.71 5.03
C TRP A 66 -3.98 7.82 6.55
N ASP A 67 -4.08 9.03 7.10
CA ASP A 67 -4.05 9.29 8.54
C ASP A 67 -5.39 9.68 9.17
N THR A 68 -6.42 9.88 8.36
CA THR A 68 -7.79 10.23 8.82
C THR A 68 -8.67 8.98 8.87
N ASP A 69 -9.36 8.78 9.99
CA ASP A 69 -10.35 7.71 10.13
C ASP A 69 -11.66 8.08 9.42
N GLY A 70 -12.43 7.08 8.99
CA GLY A 70 -13.68 7.32 8.25
C GLY A 70 -13.46 8.00 6.90
N THR A 71 -12.32 7.80 6.30
CA THR A 71 -11.93 8.41 5.02
C THR A 71 -11.75 7.31 3.97
N ASP A 72 -12.18 7.61 2.76
CA ASP A 72 -12.08 6.76 1.58
C ASP A 72 -11.15 7.41 0.56
N VAL A 73 -10.00 6.78 0.33
CA VAL A 73 -9.01 7.21 -0.66
C VAL A 73 -8.63 6.04 -1.56
N ASP A 74 -9.05 6.12 -2.81
CA ASP A 74 -8.80 5.10 -3.82
C ASP A 74 -7.36 5.11 -4.35
N LEU A 75 -6.74 3.96 -4.42
CA LEU A 75 -5.50 3.76 -5.18
C LEU A 75 -5.82 3.47 -6.66
N TRP A 76 -5.28 4.28 -7.55
CA TRP A 76 -5.33 4.05 -8.99
C TRP A 76 -3.94 3.73 -9.52
N VAL A 77 -3.80 2.58 -10.19
CA VAL A 77 -2.56 2.21 -10.87
C VAL A 77 -2.83 1.97 -12.34
N PHE A 78 -2.09 2.65 -13.21
CA PHE A 78 -2.13 2.44 -14.65
C PHE A 78 -0.92 1.60 -15.04
N ASP A 79 -1.16 0.48 -15.69
CA ASP A 79 -0.11 -0.44 -16.13
C ASP A 79 0.58 0.01 -17.43
N ALA A 80 1.53 -0.81 -17.90
CA ALA A 80 2.29 -0.51 -19.12
C ALA A 80 1.45 -0.41 -20.40
N ALA A 81 0.25 -1.01 -20.41
CA ALA A 81 -0.71 -0.91 -21.50
C ALA A 81 -1.64 0.32 -21.35
N GLY A 82 -1.55 1.03 -20.21
CA GLY A 82 -2.44 2.13 -19.85
C GLY A 82 -3.77 1.66 -19.23
N GLU A 83 -3.91 0.37 -18.91
CA GLU A 83 -5.08 -0.15 -18.24
C GLU A 83 -5.11 0.29 -16.78
N LYS A 84 -6.25 0.83 -16.31
CA LYS A 84 -6.40 1.33 -14.94
C LYS A 84 -6.92 0.24 -14.01
N CYS A 85 -6.14 -0.09 -12.97
CA CYS A 85 -6.55 -0.89 -11.83
C CYS A 85 -7.03 0.04 -10.71
N PHE A 86 -8.26 -0.17 -10.21
CA PHE A 86 -8.89 0.65 -9.17
C PHE A 86 -10.08 -0.10 -8.55
N TYR A 87 -10.84 0.48 -7.61
CA TYR A 87 -11.91 -0.17 -6.86
C TYR A 87 -12.94 -0.93 -7.71
N SER A 88 -13.33 -0.40 -8.87
CA SER A 88 -14.34 -1.04 -9.75
C SER A 88 -13.72 -1.88 -10.87
N HIS A 89 -12.41 -1.91 -11.02
CA HIS A 89 -11.66 -2.75 -11.96
C HIS A 89 -10.38 -3.25 -11.28
N LYS A 90 -10.56 -4.24 -10.38
CA LYS A 90 -9.50 -4.69 -9.46
C LYS A 90 -8.44 -5.60 -10.08
N GLN A 91 -8.59 -5.98 -11.34
CA GLN A 91 -7.62 -6.83 -12.06
C GLN A 91 -7.40 -6.29 -13.46
N THR A 92 -6.14 -6.23 -13.89
CA THR A 92 -5.75 -5.87 -15.25
C THR A 92 -5.39 -7.10 -16.08
N ALA A 93 -5.45 -6.97 -17.41
CA ALA A 93 -5.14 -8.05 -18.34
C ALA A 93 -3.71 -8.58 -18.19
N CYS A 94 -2.75 -7.74 -17.75
CA CYS A 94 -1.38 -8.16 -17.46
C CYS A 94 -1.19 -8.85 -16.10
N GLY A 95 -2.26 -9.04 -15.30
CA GLY A 95 -2.23 -9.71 -14.01
C GLY A 95 -2.01 -8.78 -12.80
N GLY A 96 -2.09 -7.47 -12.99
CA GLY A 96 -2.14 -6.50 -11.89
C GLY A 96 -3.41 -6.70 -11.06
N SER A 97 -3.30 -6.61 -9.74
CA SER A 97 -4.41 -6.85 -8.81
C SER A 97 -4.41 -5.84 -7.67
N LEU A 98 -5.57 -5.22 -7.43
CA LEU A 98 -5.88 -4.46 -6.22
C LEU A 98 -6.53 -5.39 -5.21
N ASP A 99 -6.03 -5.43 -3.96
CA ASP A 99 -6.50 -6.37 -2.94
C ASP A 99 -7.86 -5.99 -2.34
N THR A 100 -7.90 -4.93 -1.56
CA THR A 100 -9.06 -4.47 -0.82
C THR A 100 -9.36 -3.02 -1.17
N ASP A 101 -10.63 -2.71 -1.27
CA ASP A 101 -11.18 -1.38 -1.34
C ASP A 101 -11.58 -1.00 0.08
N VAL A 102 -10.85 -0.05 0.68
CA VAL A 102 -11.03 0.36 2.07
C VAL A 102 -11.77 1.68 2.12
N THR A 103 -13.07 1.60 2.30
CA THR A 103 -14.00 2.75 2.35
C THR A 103 -14.15 3.38 3.74
N ASP A 104 -13.49 2.81 4.76
CA ASP A 104 -13.55 3.27 6.15
C ASP A 104 -12.27 2.91 6.90
N GLY A 105 -11.58 3.88 7.49
CA GLY A 105 -10.35 3.68 8.25
C GLY A 105 -9.14 4.42 7.68
N PHE A 106 -7.98 3.77 7.70
CA PHE A 106 -6.68 4.34 7.35
C PHE A 106 -6.01 3.65 6.14
N GLY A 107 -6.78 2.91 5.35
CA GLY A 107 -6.22 1.97 4.38
C GLY A 107 -5.72 0.67 5.07
N PRO A 108 -4.78 -0.05 4.47
CA PRO A 108 -4.17 0.22 3.19
C PRO A 108 -5.05 -0.20 2.00
N GLU A 109 -4.79 0.40 0.85
CA GLU A 109 -5.07 -0.21 -0.43
C GLU A 109 -3.78 -0.64 -1.09
N THR A 110 -3.77 -1.85 -1.65
CA THR A 110 -2.53 -2.45 -2.13
C THR A 110 -2.72 -3.01 -3.54
N PHE A 111 -1.90 -2.52 -4.47
CA PHE A 111 -1.76 -3.10 -5.81
C PHE A 111 -0.53 -3.97 -5.89
N THR A 112 -0.64 -5.14 -6.52
CA THR A 112 0.47 -6.05 -6.78
C THR A 112 0.45 -6.57 -8.22
N LEU A 113 1.66 -6.77 -8.77
CA LEU A 113 1.86 -7.39 -10.08
C LEU A 113 3.13 -8.23 -10.03
N SER A 114 3.00 -9.55 -10.28
CA SER A 114 4.12 -10.49 -10.16
C SER A 114 5.02 -10.51 -11.38
N HIS A 115 4.45 -10.32 -12.58
CA HIS A 115 5.18 -10.38 -13.85
C HIS A 115 4.88 -9.11 -14.65
N ALA A 116 5.54 -8.02 -14.26
CA ALA A 116 5.28 -6.73 -14.85
C ALA A 116 5.87 -6.63 -16.26
N PRO A 117 5.06 -6.34 -17.30
CA PRO A 117 5.57 -5.97 -18.60
C PRO A 117 6.48 -4.75 -18.53
N ALA A 118 7.51 -4.72 -19.36
CA ALA A 118 8.33 -3.52 -19.53
C ALA A 118 7.48 -2.37 -20.05
N GLY A 119 7.62 -1.20 -19.44
CA GLY A 119 6.87 -0.03 -19.86
C GLY A 119 6.67 0.99 -18.76
N ARG A 120 5.84 1.96 -19.05
CA ARG A 120 5.54 3.09 -18.18
C ARG A 120 4.33 2.79 -17.32
N TYR A 121 4.48 2.98 -16.02
CA TYR A 121 3.44 2.84 -15.01
C TYR A 121 3.16 4.19 -14.38
N ARG A 122 1.91 4.40 -13.95
CA ARG A 122 1.50 5.63 -13.28
C ARG A 122 0.67 5.29 -12.05
N VAL A 123 0.90 6.01 -10.96
CA VAL A 123 0.19 5.84 -9.68
C VAL A 123 -0.49 7.15 -9.34
N ALA A 124 -1.77 7.10 -9.01
CA ALA A 124 -2.55 8.22 -8.52
C ALA A 124 -3.36 7.83 -7.29
N ALA A 125 -3.78 8.81 -6.51
CA ALA A 125 -4.70 8.67 -5.39
C ALA A 125 -5.91 9.58 -5.63
N HIS A 126 -7.11 9.04 -5.44
CA HIS A 126 -8.37 9.75 -5.61
C HIS A 126 -9.06 9.87 -4.26
N PHE A 127 -9.36 11.09 -3.82
CA PHE A 127 -10.08 11.33 -2.58
C PHE A 127 -11.59 11.18 -2.85
N TYR A 128 -12.14 10.03 -2.50
CA TYR A 128 -13.55 9.76 -2.73
C TYR A 128 -14.44 10.47 -1.70
N SER A 129 -14.16 10.27 -0.38
CA SER A 129 -14.94 10.92 0.68
C SER A 129 -14.22 10.91 2.03
N GLY A 130 -14.64 11.76 2.96
CA GLY A 130 -14.27 11.69 4.37
C GLY A 130 -13.56 12.90 4.94
N GLY A 131 -12.69 12.67 5.94
CA GLY A 131 -11.99 13.72 6.68
C GLY A 131 -10.95 14.46 5.84
N SER A 132 -10.96 15.79 5.90
CA SER A 132 -10.11 16.67 5.11
C SER A 132 -9.45 17.75 5.99
N PRO A 133 -8.19 18.12 5.78
CA PRO A 133 -7.24 17.44 4.86
C PRO A 133 -6.82 16.06 5.36
N THR A 134 -6.50 15.14 4.46
CA THR A 134 -5.97 13.83 4.79
C THR A 134 -4.52 13.68 4.29
N LEU A 135 -3.64 13.22 5.17
CA LEU A 135 -2.23 12.96 4.83
C LEU A 135 -2.09 11.55 4.30
N CYS A 136 -1.79 11.45 3.02
CA CYS A 136 -1.59 10.19 2.33
C CYS A 136 -0.11 9.83 2.21
N ARG A 137 0.15 8.52 2.22
CA ARG A 137 1.47 7.96 1.95
C ARG A 137 1.34 6.82 0.95
N VAL A 138 2.09 6.92 -0.15
CA VAL A 138 2.26 5.82 -1.11
C VAL A 138 3.67 5.27 -0.97
N THR A 139 3.77 3.95 -0.81
CA THR A 139 5.03 3.22 -0.87
C THR A 139 5.02 2.34 -2.12
N LEU A 140 5.94 2.61 -3.03
CA LEU A 140 6.23 1.81 -4.21
C LEU A 140 7.43 0.91 -3.91
N VAL A 141 7.29 -0.38 -4.11
CA VAL A 141 8.36 -1.37 -4.04
C VAL A 141 8.45 -2.08 -5.39
N LEU A 142 9.62 -2.02 -6.00
CA LEU A 142 9.91 -2.73 -7.25
C LEU A 142 10.77 -3.95 -6.94
N ARG A 143 10.55 -5.05 -7.64
CA ARG A 143 11.27 -6.33 -7.50
C ARG A 143 11.30 -6.84 -6.06
N GLN A 144 10.16 -6.74 -5.38
CA GLN A 144 10.03 -7.05 -3.96
C GLN A 144 10.43 -8.50 -3.65
N GLY A 145 11.27 -8.66 -2.61
CA GLY A 145 11.79 -9.96 -2.19
C GLY A 145 12.95 -10.48 -3.06
N THR A 146 13.58 -9.62 -3.84
CA THR A 146 14.78 -9.92 -4.61
C THR A 146 15.96 -9.05 -4.16
N PRO A 147 17.22 -9.40 -4.52
CA PRO A 147 18.37 -8.54 -4.24
C PRO A 147 18.31 -7.16 -4.91
N GLU A 148 17.52 -7.02 -5.97
CA GLU A 148 17.33 -5.78 -6.72
C GLU A 148 16.12 -4.98 -6.26
N GLU A 149 15.61 -5.23 -5.05
CA GLU A 149 14.48 -4.51 -4.49
C GLU A 149 14.77 -3.01 -4.40
N GLU A 150 13.91 -2.21 -5.01
CA GLU A 150 13.90 -0.75 -4.88
C GLU A 150 12.65 -0.29 -4.13
N ARG A 151 12.82 0.67 -3.22
CA ARG A 151 11.70 1.24 -2.46
C ARG A 151 11.69 2.77 -2.58
N LYS A 152 10.52 3.31 -2.88
CA LYS A 152 10.27 4.75 -2.96
C LYS A 152 9.01 5.09 -2.19
N THR A 153 9.05 6.16 -1.39
CA THR A 153 7.88 6.64 -0.63
C THR A 153 7.57 8.08 -1.02
N ARG A 154 6.29 8.39 -1.17
CA ARG A 154 5.76 9.73 -1.37
C ARG A 154 4.70 10.01 -0.32
N THR A 155 4.71 11.24 0.20
CA THR A 155 3.71 11.72 1.16
C THR A 155 3.14 13.03 0.61
N PHE A 156 1.82 13.16 0.64
CA PHE A 156 1.09 14.31 0.10
C PHE A 156 -0.22 14.51 0.87
N LEU A 157 -0.81 15.68 0.73
CA LEU A 157 -2.11 16.01 1.32
C LEU A 157 -3.18 16.01 0.23
N LEU A 158 -4.35 15.49 0.56
CA LEU A 158 -5.59 15.66 -0.19
C LEU A 158 -6.49 16.62 0.59
N HIS A 159 -7.10 17.57 -0.10
CA HIS A 159 -7.76 18.69 0.53
C HIS A 159 -9.29 18.69 0.38
N HIS A 160 -9.83 17.99 -0.62
CA HIS A 160 -11.27 17.97 -0.87
C HIS A 160 -11.68 16.69 -1.63
N GLU A 161 -12.91 16.30 -1.43
CA GLU A 161 -13.53 15.20 -2.17
C GLU A 161 -13.49 15.46 -3.69
N GLY A 162 -13.27 14.40 -4.45
CA GLY A 162 -13.07 14.45 -5.90
C GLY A 162 -11.67 14.85 -6.35
N GLU A 163 -10.76 15.19 -5.43
CA GLU A 163 -9.37 15.49 -5.77
C GLU A 163 -8.65 14.24 -6.29
N LEU A 164 -8.00 14.37 -7.44
CA LEU A 164 -7.11 13.35 -8.01
C LEU A 164 -5.67 13.87 -7.93
N HIS A 165 -4.83 13.16 -7.20
CA HIS A 165 -3.41 13.47 -7.04
C HIS A 165 -2.54 12.47 -7.80
N GLU A 166 -1.79 12.94 -8.79
CA GLU A 166 -0.77 12.13 -9.49
C GLU A 166 0.45 11.96 -8.56
N VAL A 167 0.65 10.73 -8.06
CA VAL A 167 1.68 10.44 -7.05
C VAL A 167 3.06 10.28 -7.68
N CYS A 168 3.14 9.44 -8.71
CA CYS A 168 4.38 9.22 -9.46
C CYS A 168 4.13 8.50 -10.77
N GLU A 169 5.13 8.63 -11.64
CA GLU A 169 5.30 7.82 -12.83
C GLU A 169 6.67 7.14 -12.76
N PHE A 170 6.76 5.91 -13.23
CA PHE A 170 8.02 5.17 -13.31
C PHE A 170 8.04 4.26 -14.53
N PHE A 171 9.25 3.94 -14.97
CA PHE A 171 9.47 2.95 -16.02
C PHE A 171 9.96 1.65 -15.39
N PHE A 172 9.32 0.53 -15.71
CA PHE A 172 9.76 -0.80 -15.33
C PHE A 172 10.42 -1.47 -16.53
N GLU A 173 11.65 -1.95 -16.38
CA GLU A 173 12.43 -2.50 -17.49
C GLU A 173 12.06 -3.95 -17.86
N GLY A 174 11.12 -4.55 -17.10
CA GLY A 174 10.82 -5.98 -17.21
C GLY A 174 11.79 -6.85 -16.39
N ALA A 175 11.48 -8.13 -16.28
CA ALA A 175 12.40 -9.09 -15.66
C ALA A 175 13.64 -9.24 -16.54
N THR A 176 14.82 -9.08 -15.96
CA THR A 176 16.10 -9.45 -16.61
C THR A 176 16.07 -10.97 -16.82
N LYS A 177 16.18 -11.42 -18.05
CA LYS A 177 16.22 -12.86 -18.39
C LYS A 177 17.49 -13.50 -17.91
#